data_ea322ca78ab7a9bc23b46759cd82ecaf
#
_entry.id   ea322ca78ab7a9bc23b46759cd82ecaf
#
_cell.length_a   1.000
_cell.length_b   1.000
_cell.length_c   1.000
_cell.angle_alpha   90.00
_cell.angle_beta   90.00
_cell.angle_gamma   90.00
#
_symmetry.space_group_name_H-M   'P 1'
#
loop_
_entity.id
_entity.type
_entity.pdbx_description
1 polymer ?
#
loop_
_entity_poly.entity_id
_entity_poly.type
_entity_poly.pdbx_seq_one_letter_code
_entity_poly.pdbx_strand_id
1 'polypeptide(L)'
;MKMNLENLLNKLLKEEKIKKQSTDISYLNASLNAAYQNFLAAKYNLRGGYLDTAFKSAYDGVLQISRVVLMLNGFRPDDGGQHKTTFMVAGAILGSEFTELIEKIDRCRIKRNTIIYQPLVGISKSEAEGILESAQDYWVKTKKYLKDENRQLELFDF
;
A
#
# COMPACT_ATOMS: atom_id res chain seq x y z
N MET A 1 4.61 -23.23 11.22
CA MET A 1 3.48 -22.61 11.95
C MET A 1 3.45 -21.12 11.63
N LYS A 2 2.34 -20.60 11.16
CA LYS A 2 2.22 -19.15 10.94
C LYS A 2 2.23 -18.44 12.28
N MET A 3 3.10 -17.44 12.43
CA MET A 3 3.09 -16.53 13.58
C MET A 3 1.76 -15.79 13.61
N ASN A 4 1.10 -15.73 14.78
CA ASN A 4 -0.12 -14.93 14.88
C ASN A 4 0.22 -13.43 14.81
N LEU A 5 -0.78 -12.61 14.53
CA LEU A 5 -0.60 -11.17 14.34
C LEU A 5 0.06 -10.51 15.57
N GLU A 6 -0.40 -10.84 16.76
CA GLU A 6 0.14 -10.28 18.01
C GLU A 6 1.63 -10.57 18.17
N ASN A 7 2.05 -11.81 17.95
CA ASN A 7 3.45 -12.22 18.03
C ASN A 7 4.31 -11.50 16.98
N LEU A 8 3.78 -11.32 15.75
CA LEU A 8 4.47 -10.58 14.70
C LEU A 8 4.66 -9.11 15.11
N LEU A 9 3.61 -8.44 15.58
CA LEU A 9 3.68 -7.05 15.99
C LEU A 9 4.65 -6.86 17.16
N ASN A 10 4.60 -7.73 18.17
CA ASN A 10 5.52 -7.70 19.31
C ASN A 10 6.97 -7.88 18.87
N LYS A 11 7.24 -8.81 17.94
CA LYS A 11 8.57 -9.01 17.37
C LYS A 11 9.07 -7.75 16.65
N LEU A 12 8.25 -7.17 15.80
CA LEU A 12 8.63 -5.98 15.02
C LEU A 12 8.83 -4.75 15.89
N LEU A 13 8.05 -4.60 16.97
CA LEU A 13 8.26 -3.55 17.97
C LEU A 13 9.60 -3.73 18.68
N LYS A 14 9.94 -4.96 19.11
CA LYS A 14 11.21 -5.30 19.76
C LYS A 14 12.41 -5.05 18.83
N GLU A 15 12.25 -5.33 17.55
CA GLU A 15 13.28 -5.12 16.52
C GLU A 15 13.32 -3.65 16.02
N GLU A 16 12.52 -2.78 16.58
CA GLU A 16 12.42 -1.35 16.20
C GLU A 16 12.06 -1.13 14.72
N LYS A 17 11.39 -2.08 14.09
CA LYS A 17 10.93 -1.98 12.71
C LYS A 17 9.61 -1.23 12.57
N ILE A 18 8.80 -1.26 13.61
CA ILE A 18 7.58 -0.45 13.74
C ILE A 18 7.56 0.25 15.08
N LYS A 19 6.80 1.32 15.16
CA LYS A 19 6.51 2.06 16.41
C LYS A 19 5.02 2.17 16.63
N LYS A 20 4.62 2.27 17.90
CA LYS A 20 3.27 2.65 18.27
C LYS A 20 3.08 4.13 17.97
N GLN A 21 1.96 4.47 17.36
CA GLN A 21 1.60 5.85 17.07
C GLN A 21 0.09 5.98 17.06
N SER A 22 -0.44 6.92 17.84
CA SER A 22 -1.82 7.33 17.72
C SER A 22 -1.96 8.29 16.54
N THR A 23 -2.95 8.05 15.69
CA THR A 23 -3.21 8.88 14.50
C THR A 23 -4.67 9.30 14.51
N ASP A 24 -4.92 10.60 14.37
CA ASP A 24 -6.28 11.12 14.35
C ASP A 24 -6.99 10.84 13.00
N ILE A 25 -8.32 10.94 13.03
CA ILE A 25 -9.16 10.65 11.86
C ILE A 25 -8.90 11.61 10.70
N SER A 26 -8.57 12.87 10.98
CA SER A 26 -8.31 13.85 9.93
C SER A 26 -7.04 13.51 9.14
N TYR A 27 -6.01 13.02 9.81
CA TYR A 27 -4.79 12.56 9.15
C TYR A 27 -5.04 11.28 8.31
N LEU A 28 -5.84 10.35 8.84
CA LEU A 28 -6.21 9.14 8.09
C LEU A 28 -6.99 9.51 6.81
N ASN A 29 -7.94 10.42 6.91
CA ASN A 29 -8.72 10.87 5.76
C ASN A 29 -7.86 11.64 4.74
N ALA A 30 -6.92 12.46 5.19
CA ALA A 30 -5.94 13.11 4.31
C ALA A 30 -5.07 12.09 3.58
N SER A 31 -4.65 11.02 4.27
CA SER A 31 -3.87 9.93 3.68
C SER A 31 -4.67 9.13 2.66
N LEU A 32 -5.95 8.88 2.92
CA LEU A 32 -6.86 8.25 1.95
C LEU A 32 -7.05 9.12 0.71
N ASN A 33 -7.21 10.43 0.88
CA ASN A 33 -7.29 11.35 -0.26
C ASN A 33 -6.00 11.36 -1.08
N ALA A 34 -4.83 11.33 -0.44
CA ALA A 34 -3.55 11.22 -1.13
C ALA A 34 -3.46 9.94 -1.97
N ALA A 35 -3.91 8.81 -1.45
CA ALA A 35 -4.00 7.56 -2.20
C ALA A 35 -4.94 7.69 -3.41
N TYR A 36 -6.08 8.31 -3.22
CA TYR A 36 -7.03 8.56 -4.30
C TYR A 36 -6.41 9.40 -5.43
N GLN A 37 -5.70 10.48 -5.07
CA GLN A 37 -5.00 11.31 -6.06
C GLN A 37 -3.94 10.51 -6.82
N ASN A 38 -3.21 9.64 -6.16
CA ASN A 38 -2.25 8.75 -6.79
C ASN A 38 -2.93 7.78 -7.79
N PHE A 39 -4.07 7.23 -7.42
CA PHE A 39 -4.82 6.33 -8.33
C PHE A 39 -5.38 7.07 -9.55
N LEU A 40 -5.91 8.28 -9.35
CA LEU A 40 -6.35 9.13 -10.48
C LEU A 40 -5.18 9.47 -11.41
N ALA A 41 -4.03 9.82 -10.84
CA ALA A 41 -2.81 10.10 -11.60
C ALA A 41 -2.36 8.84 -12.39
N ALA A 42 -2.44 7.66 -11.79
CA ALA A 42 -2.10 6.42 -12.47
C ALA A 42 -2.99 6.18 -13.70
N LYS A 43 -4.30 6.34 -13.57
CA LYS A 43 -5.24 6.22 -14.69
C LYS A 43 -4.96 7.23 -15.79
N TYR A 44 -4.76 8.48 -15.42
CA TYR A 44 -4.48 9.57 -16.36
C TYR A 44 -3.19 9.33 -17.14
N ASN A 45 -2.11 9.00 -16.43
CA ASN A 45 -0.81 8.76 -17.03
C ASN A 45 -0.80 7.50 -17.92
N LEU A 46 -1.54 6.47 -17.55
CA LEU A 46 -1.69 5.27 -18.38
C LEU A 46 -2.34 5.60 -19.72
N ARG A 47 -3.41 6.40 -19.71
CA ARG A 47 -4.08 6.87 -20.93
C ARG A 47 -3.17 7.73 -21.80
N GLY A 48 -2.33 8.54 -21.18
CA GLY A 48 -1.36 9.40 -21.86
C GLY A 48 -0.10 8.66 -22.37
N GLY A 49 0.06 7.38 -22.04
CA GLY A 49 1.24 6.61 -22.43
C GLY A 49 2.45 6.85 -21.52
N TYR A 50 2.30 7.54 -20.40
CA TYR A 50 3.37 7.78 -19.43
C TYR A 50 3.47 6.59 -18.45
N LEU A 51 4.00 5.48 -18.96
CA LEU A 51 3.92 4.16 -18.31
C LEU A 51 4.67 4.11 -16.97
N ASP A 52 5.87 4.66 -16.90
CA ASP A 52 6.67 4.70 -15.67
C ASP A 52 5.97 5.49 -14.57
N THR A 53 5.40 6.65 -14.92
CA THR A 53 4.67 7.50 -13.99
C THR A 53 3.36 6.83 -13.55
N ALA A 54 2.65 6.18 -14.46
CA ALA A 54 1.45 5.42 -14.14
C ALA A 54 1.75 4.30 -13.14
N PHE A 55 2.82 3.53 -13.37
CA PHE A 55 3.26 2.46 -12.49
C PHE A 55 3.61 2.99 -11.08
N LYS A 56 4.44 4.03 -11.01
CA LYS A 56 4.83 4.64 -9.73
C LYS A 56 3.64 5.17 -8.95
N SER A 57 2.73 5.88 -9.62
CA SER A 57 1.53 6.44 -8.98
C SER A 57 0.62 5.34 -8.44
N ALA A 58 0.38 4.28 -9.18
CA ALA A 58 -0.44 3.15 -8.72
C ALA A 58 0.20 2.49 -7.50
N TYR A 59 1.50 2.25 -7.55
CA TYR A 59 2.26 1.68 -6.42
C TYR A 59 2.18 2.58 -5.17
N ASP A 60 2.41 3.89 -5.33
CA ASP A 60 2.38 4.84 -4.22
C ASP A 60 0.99 4.92 -3.58
N GLY A 61 -0.07 4.81 -4.38
CA GLY A 61 -1.44 4.72 -3.87
C GLY A 61 -1.66 3.49 -2.99
N VAL A 62 -1.22 2.32 -3.42
CA VAL A 62 -1.31 1.07 -2.62
C VAL A 62 -0.49 1.18 -1.34
N LEU A 63 0.72 1.72 -1.42
CA LEU A 63 1.56 1.97 -0.24
C LEU A 63 0.86 2.88 0.76
N GLN A 64 0.24 3.95 0.29
CA GLN A 64 -0.49 4.89 1.14
C GLN A 64 -1.69 4.24 1.83
N ILE A 65 -2.48 3.43 1.11
CA ILE A 65 -3.58 2.65 1.70
C ILE A 65 -3.05 1.68 2.77
N SER A 66 -1.95 1.00 2.48
CA SER A 66 -1.33 0.07 3.44
C SER A 66 -0.87 0.79 4.71
N ARG A 67 -0.34 2.00 4.59
CA ARG A 67 0.00 2.85 5.74
C ARG A 67 -1.24 3.23 6.57
N VAL A 68 -2.36 3.50 5.92
CA VAL A 68 -3.63 3.77 6.63
C VAL A 68 -4.04 2.54 7.46
N VAL A 69 -3.90 1.33 6.92
CA VAL A 69 -4.18 0.10 7.67
C VAL A 69 -3.31 0.01 8.94
N LEU A 70 -2.02 0.29 8.84
CA LEU A 70 -1.13 0.31 10.01
C LEU A 70 -1.54 1.39 11.01
N MET A 71 -1.72 2.61 10.55
CA MET A 71 -2.06 3.75 11.41
C MET A 71 -3.40 3.57 12.13
N LEU A 72 -4.39 2.99 11.46
CA LEU A 72 -5.69 2.66 12.06
C LEU A 72 -5.54 1.66 13.21
N ASN A 73 -4.53 0.80 13.14
CA ASN A 73 -4.20 -0.18 14.18
C ASN A 73 -3.16 0.33 15.20
N GLY A 74 -2.80 1.61 15.14
CA GLY A 74 -1.92 2.25 16.10
C GLY A 74 -0.42 2.05 15.85
N PHE A 75 0.01 1.81 14.61
CA PHE A 75 1.40 1.57 14.25
C PHE A 75 1.87 2.42 13.08
N ARG A 76 3.18 2.61 12.98
CA ARG A 76 3.88 3.12 11.80
C ARG A 76 5.18 2.37 11.58
N PRO A 77 5.68 2.27 10.33
CA PRO A 77 7.01 1.72 10.09
C PRO A 77 8.10 2.68 10.61
N ASP A 78 9.22 2.14 11.06
CA ASP A 78 10.32 2.92 11.63
C ASP A 78 11.71 2.37 11.28
N ASP A 79 11.83 1.64 10.20
CA ASP A 79 13.10 1.11 9.72
C ASP A 79 13.44 1.63 8.32
N GLY A 80 14.64 1.31 7.84
CA GLY A 80 15.06 1.63 6.48
C GLY A 80 14.31 0.89 5.39
N GLY A 81 13.61 -0.19 5.75
CA GLY A 81 12.77 -1.01 4.87
C GLY A 81 11.28 -0.66 4.96
N GLN A 82 10.94 0.60 5.12
CA GLN A 82 9.58 1.06 5.43
C GLN A 82 8.51 0.52 4.48
N HIS A 83 8.78 0.44 3.18
CA HIS A 83 7.81 -0.10 2.21
C HIS A 83 7.54 -1.58 2.43
N LYS A 84 8.61 -2.37 2.55
CA LYS A 84 8.50 -3.82 2.79
C LYS A 84 7.80 -4.12 4.11
N THR A 85 8.19 -3.44 5.18
CA THR A 85 7.57 -3.58 6.50
C THR A 85 6.10 -3.18 6.48
N THR A 86 5.74 -2.09 5.79
CA THR A 86 4.36 -1.66 5.62
C THR A 86 3.51 -2.75 4.97
N PHE A 87 3.95 -3.32 3.85
CA PHE A 87 3.19 -4.38 3.17
C PHE A 87 3.08 -5.67 4.00
N MET A 88 4.15 -6.04 4.68
CA MET A 88 4.15 -7.23 5.55
C MET A 88 3.14 -7.08 6.69
N VAL A 89 3.13 -5.94 7.36
CA VAL A 89 2.22 -5.70 8.49
C VAL A 89 0.78 -5.53 8.00
N ALA A 90 0.56 -4.77 6.93
CA ALA A 90 -0.77 -4.63 6.33
C ALA A 90 -1.35 -5.99 5.93
N GLY A 91 -0.55 -6.83 5.28
CA GLY A 91 -0.96 -8.19 4.91
C GLY A 91 -1.31 -9.06 6.11
N ALA A 92 -0.56 -8.96 7.21
CA ALA A 92 -0.85 -9.68 8.45
C ALA A 92 -2.14 -9.20 9.11
N ILE A 93 -2.40 -7.89 9.11
CA ILE A 93 -3.65 -7.30 9.64
C ILE A 93 -4.86 -7.70 8.79
N LEU A 94 -4.75 -7.58 7.48
CA LEU A 94 -5.84 -7.83 6.54
C LEU A 94 -6.19 -9.32 6.42
N GLY A 95 -5.24 -10.21 6.65
CA GLY A 95 -5.47 -11.65 6.67
C GLY A 95 -4.95 -12.42 5.45
N SER A 96 -5.05 -13.75 5.52
CA SER A 96 -4.46 -14.67 4.54
C SER A 96 -5.03 -14.53 3.12
N GLU A 97 -6.25 -14.02 2.97
CA GLU A 97 -6.89 -13.76 1.67
C GLU A 97 -6.18 -12.67 0.86
N PHE A 98 -5.36 -11.84 1.52
CA PHE A 98 -4.56 -10.79 0.89
C PHE A 98 -3.14 -11.25 0.53
N THR A 99 -2.71 -12.43 0.93
CA THR A 99 -1.31 -12.88 0.81
C THR A 99 -0.80 -12.81 -0.63
N GLU A 100 -1.53 -13.38 -1.57
CA GLU A 100 -1.13 -13.39 -2.99
C GLU A 100 -1.03 -11.97 -3.56
N LEU A 101 -2.00 -11.12 -3.24
CA LEU A 101 -2.05 -9.74 -3.70
C LEU A 101 -0.90 -8.90 -3.11
N ILE A 102 -0.61 -9.07 -1.82
CA ILE A 102 0.52 -8.42 -1.15
C ILE A 102 1.86 -8.86 -1.74
N GLU A 103 2.04 -10.13 -2.02
CA GLU A 103 3.26 -10.63 -2.67
C GLU A 103 3.45 -10.03 -4.07
N LYS A 104 2.35 -9.90 -4.83
CA LYS A 104 2.35 -9.28 -6.14
C LYS A 104 2.78 -7.81 -6.07
N ILE A 105 2.25 -7.07 -5.09
CA ILE A 105 2.61 -5.67 -4.82
C ILE A 105 4.06 -5.53 -4.37
N ASP A 106 4.55 -6.45 -3.53
CA ASP A 106 5.96 -6.42 -3.10
C ASP A 106 6.93 -6.65 -4.27
N ARG A 107 6.57 -7.48 -5.23
CA ARG A 107 7.33 -7.59 -6.49
C ARG A 107 7.35 -6.27 -7.26
N CYS A 108 6.26 -5.53 -7.25
CA CYS A 108 6.20 -4.19 -7.85
C CYS A 108 7.13 -3.19 -7.15
N ARG A 109 7.36 -3.33 -5.86
CA ARG A 109 8.33 -2.51 -5.11
C ARG A 109 9.74 -2.60 -5.71
N ILE A 110 10.17 -3.79 -6.03
CA ILE A 110 11.48 -4.03 -6.65
C ILE A 110 11.55 -3.33 -8.02
N LYS A 111 10.53 -3.51 -8.85
CA LYS A 111 10.45 -2.87 -10.17
C LYS A 111 10.43 -1.34 -10.08
N ARG A 112 9.64 -0.78 -9.15
CA ARG A 112 9.58 0.66 -8.89
C ARG A 112 10.96 1.22 -8.53
N ASN A 113 11.69 0.56 -7.66
CA ASN A 113 13.05 0.97 -7.28
C ASN A 113 14.01 0.90 -8.48
N THR A 114 13.89 -0.14 -9.30
CA THR A 114 14.70 -0.28 -10.52
C THR A 114 14.49 0.90 -11.48
N ILE A 115 13.24 1.32 -11.70
CA ILE A 115 12.93 2.45 -12.61
C ILE A 115 13.55 3.76 -12.12
N ILE A 116 13.52 4.00 -10.80
CA ILE A 116 14.05 5.23 -10.20
C ILE A 116 15.57 5.35 -10.40
N TYR A 117 16.29 4.25 -10.23
CA TYR A 117 17.75 4.25 -10.25
C TYR A 117 18.38 3.80 -11.59
N GLN A 118 17.59 3.21 -12.49
CA GLN A 118 18.04 2.69 -13.78
C GLN A 118 17.08 3.15 -14.88
N PRO A 119 17.22 4.38 -15.36
CA PRO A 119 16.26 4.99 -16.30
C PRO A 119 16.19 4.31 -17.67
N LEU A 120 17.15 3.45 -18.01
CA LEU A 120 17.10 2.64 -19.24
C LEU A 120 16.18 1.43 -19.14
N VAL A 121 15.76 1.07 -17.93
CA VAL A 121 14.81 -0.04 -17.69
C VAL A 121 13.41 0.57 -17.63
N GLY A 122 12.65 0.47 -18.71
CA GLY A 122 11.31 1.02 -18.82
C GLY A 122 10.24 0.06 -18.27
N ILE A 123 9.03 0.59 -18.17
CA ILE A 123 7.81 -0.17 -17.86
C ILE A 123 7.05 -0.45 -19.16
N SER A 124 6.64 -1.71 -19.37
CA SER A 124 5.75 -2.06 -20.47
C SER A 124 4.31 -1.60 -20.16
N LYS A 125 3.50 -1.46 -21.20
CA LYS A 125 2.07 -1.17 -21.05
C LYS A 125 1.38 -2.25 -20.20
N SER A 126 1.70 -3.51 -20.43
CA SER A 126 1.16 -4.65 -19.68
C SER A 126 1.51 -4.58 -18.18
N GLU A 127 2.74 -4.17 -17.85
CA GLU A 127 3.16 -3.98 -16.46
C GLU A 127 2.39 -2.82 -15.79
N ALA A 128 2.21 -1.70 -16.49
CA ALA A 128 1.48 -0.56 -15.96
C ALA A 128 -0.03 -0.87 -15.78
N GLU A 129 -0.64 -1.56 -16.73
CA GLU A 129 -2.02 -2.04 -16.61
C GLU A 129 -2.16 -3.04 -15.46
N GLY A 130 -1.19 -3.95 -15.31
CA GLY A 130 -1.21 -4.98 -14.28
C GLY A 130 -1.15 -4.44 -12.87
N ILE A 131 -0.31 -3.44 -12.60
CA ILE A 131 -0.27 -2.82 -11.27
C ILE A 131 -1.52 -2.02 -10.97
N LEU A 132 -2.09 -1.34 -11.97
CA LEU A 132 -3.33 -0.60 -11.80
C LEU A 132 -4.50 -1.52 -11.46
N GLU A 133 -4.61 -2.65 -12.14
CA GLU A 133 -5.60 -3.70 -11.85
C GLU A 133 -5.42 -4.25 -10.43
N SER A 134 -4.19 -4.54 -10.03
CA SER A 134 -3.86 -5.00 -8.67
C SER A 134 -4.20 -3.93 -7.62
N ALA A 135 -3.96 -2.66 -7.93
CA ALA A 135 -4.32 -1.54 -7.06
C ALA A 135 -5.83 -1.43 -6.86
N GLN A 136 -6.60 -1.60 -7.93
CA GLN A 136 -8.07 -1.59 -7.85
C GLN A 136 -8.59 -2.75 -7.02
N ASP A 137 -8.07 -3.96 -7.22
CA ASP A 137 -8.45 -5.14 -6.46
C ASP A 137 -8.10 -4.99 -4.98
N TYR A 138 -6.90 -4.52 -4.70
CA TYR A 138 -6.45 -4.21 -3.33
C TYR A 138 -7.37 -3.18 -2.66
N TRP A 139 -7.71 -2.10 -3.37
CA TRP A 139 -8.59 -1.07 -2.82
C TRP A 139 -9.99 -1.59 -2.52
N VAL A 140 -10.62 -2.32 -3.44
CA VAL A 140 -11.98 -2.86 -3.23
C VAL A 140 -12.03 -3.73 -1.97
N LYS A 141 -11.06 -4.62 -1.79
CA LYS A 141 -10.97 -5.50 -0.62
C LYS A 141 -10.66 -4.75 0.67
N THR A 142 -9.69 -3.84 0.62
CA THR A 142 -9.26 -3.05 1.79
C THR A 142 -10.34 -2.05 2.20
N LYS A 143 -11.05 -1.46 1.25
CA LYS A 143 -12.18 -0.56 1.52
C LYS A 143 -13.24 -1.22 2.40
N LYS A 144 -13.56 -2.48 2.13
CA LYS A 144 -14.50 -3.25 2.95
C LYS A 144 -14.00 -3.37 4.40
N TYR A 145 -12.73 -3.72 4.58
CA TYR A 145 -12.08 -3.78 5.89
C TYR A 145 -12.15 -2.43 6.61
N LEU A 146 -11.74 -1.35 5.95
CA LEU A 146 -11.71 -0.01 6.54
C LEU A 146 -13.10 0.48 6.94
N LYS A 147 -14.12 0.20 6.14
CA LYS A 147 -15.53 0.55 6.43
C LYS A 147 -16.00 -0.11 7.70
N ASP A 148 -15.66 -1.37 7.92
CA ASP A 148 -16.07 -2.13 9.10
C ASP A 148 -15.33 -1.66 10.37
N GLU A 149 -14.07 -1.18 10.23
CA GLU A 149 -13.25 -0.75 11.37
C GLU A 149 -13.57 0.66 11.87
N ASN A 150 -13.87 1.61 10.97
CA ASN A 150 -14.15 2.98 11.38
C ASN A 150 -15.08 3.70 10.39
N ARG A 151 -16.26 4.08 10.86
CA ARG A 151 -17.28 4.76 10.05
C ARG A 151 -16.97 6.22 9.71
N GLN A 152 -15.98 6.84 10.37
CA GLN A 152 -15.58 8.22 10.12
C GLN A 152 -14.56 8.33 8.96
N LEU A 153 -14.10 7.21 8.41
CA LEU A 153 -13.20 7.21 7.27
C LEU A 153 -13.94 7.64 5.99
N GLU A 154 -13.37 8.57 5.27
CA GLU A 154 -13.87 9.06 3.98
C GLU A 154 -13.34 8.17 2.86
N LEU A 155 -14.12 7.14 2.53
CA LEU A 155 -13.74 6.13 1.53
C LEU A 155 -14.20 6.56 0.13
N PHE A 156 -13.28 6.55 -0.81
CA PHE A 156 -13.53 6.92 -2.20
C PHE A 156 -13.90 5.70 -3.07
N ASP A 157 -14.48 5.96 -4.24
CA ASP A 157 -14.69 4.98 -5.30
C ASP A 157 -13.57 5.08 -6.35
N PHE A 158 -13.12 3.91 -6.81
CA PHE A 158 -12.05 3.87 -7.78
C PHE A 158 -12.22 2.71 -8.76
#